data_1afbc0a04856413cc66e7f8f4c2c3228
#
_entry.id   1afbc0a04856413cc66e7f8f4c2c3228
#
_cell.length_a   1.000
_cell.length_b   1.000
_cell.length_c   1.000
_cell.angle_alpha   90.00
_cell.angle_beta   90.00
_cell.angle_gamma   90.00
#
_symmetry.space_group_name_H-M   'P 1'
#
loop_
_entity.id
_entity.type
_entity.pdbx_description
1 polymer ?
#
loop_
_entity_poly.entity_id
_entity_poly.type
_entity_poly.pdbx_seq_one_letter_code
_entity_poly.pdbx_strand_id
1 'polypeptide(L)'
;MAIQPLRPTAPSTAPVPHRAEPPAGPTVQIDPERIRHLTEREAARLNDRTPASAAAFARAERALVGGVPSSYQRRAPYPIYLERGAGQYVWDVDGHQYLDVHNGVGSMVQGHAHPTITEAVERRMRLGSHFAAPTEDAYIVAELLAERWKLPRWRFVNSGSEATMDAIRLARAFTGRDGVMKIFGSYHGHHDYVMVDIGLSVYEMGDRDNYPSLAYGKGIPDAVTQMTVAVPFNDAPALERRLERLKAEGRLPACLIMEAALMNCGVILPEPGYLDEVRRITKKYGVLWIVDEVKTGLTVAAGGATELFGIRPDLVCLAKALGAGIPTGAIGGTDEVWGPVLDGSVYMVGTFN
;
A
#
# COMPACT_ATOMS: atom_id res chain seq x y z
N MET A 1 -8.88 3.00 -8.31
CA MET A 1 -10.08 2.14 -8.26
C MET A 1 -9.59 0.74 -7.93
N ALA A 2 -9.78 0.28 -6.69
CA ALA A 2 -9.37 -1.07 -6.29
C ALA A 2 -10.28 -2.08 -7.01
N ILE A 3 -9.66 -3.03 -7.71
CA ILE A 3 -10.39 -4.10 -8.39
C ILE A 3 -10.74 -5.11 -7.31
N GLN A 4 -12.04 -5.29 -7.07
CA GLN A 4 -12.49 -6.37 -6.21
C GLN A 4 -12.14 -7.72 -6.86
N PRO A 5 -11.47 -8.64 -6.12
CA PRO A 5 -11.42 -10.02 -6.55
C PRO A 5 -12.84 -10.59 -6.52
N LEU A 6 -13.23 -11.32 -7.58
CA LEU A 6 -14.48 -12.07 -7.62
C LEU A 6 -14.47 -13.11 -6.50
N ARG A 7 -15.20 -12.85 -5.41
CA ARG A 7 -15.39 -13.82 -4.32
C ARG A 7 -16.56 -14.74 -4.68
N PRO A 8 -16.42 -16.05 -4.56
CA PRO A 8 -17.58 -16.93 -4.58
C PRO A 8 -18.38 -16.73 -3.28
N THR A 9 -19.62 -16.30 -3.41
CA THR A 9 -20.55 -16.13 -2.31
C THR A 9 -20.99 -17.47 -1.74
N ALA A 10 -20.62 -17.77 -0.49
CA ALA A 10 -21.34 -18.73 0.33
C ALA A 10 -22.34 -17.95 1.20
N PRO A 11 -23.61 -18.36 1.31
CA PRO A 11 -24.60 -17.64 2.12
C PRO A 11 -24.28 -17.78 3.61
N SER A 12 -24.12 -16.63 4.28
CA SER A 12 -24.09 -16.56 5.74
C SER A 12 -25.50 -16.71 6.29
N THR A 13 -25.71 -17.62 7.25
CA THR A 13 -26.99 -17.85 7.93
C THR A 13 -27.15 -17.07 9.25
N ALA A 14 -26.30 -16.09 9.54
CA ALA A 14 -26.41 -15.29 10.75
C ALA A 14 -27.35 -14.08 10.57
N PRO A 15 -28.22 -13.74 11.54
CA PRO A 15 -29.10 -12.58 11.44
C PRO A 15 -28.28 -11.27 11.49
N VAL A 16 -28.51 -10.44 10.46
CA VAL A 16 -27.89 -9.11 10.33
C VAL A 16 -28.61 -8.14 11.29
N PRO A 17 -27.89 -7.37 12.12
CA PRO A 17 -28.50 -6.35 12.98
C PRO A 17 -29.13 -5.24 12.12
N HIS A 18 -30.33 -4.77 12.54
CA HIS A 18 -31.08 -3.71 11.88
C HIS A 18 -30.24 -2.44 11.70
N ARG A 19 -30.12 -2.02 10.47
CA ARG A 19 -29.43 -0.80 10.04
C ARG A 19 -30.42 0.36 9.96
N ALA A 20 -29.99 1.56 10.39
CA ALA A 20 -30.67 2.79 10.03
C ALA A 20 -30.63 2.94 8.49
N GLU A 21 -31.76 3.17 7.86
CA GLU A 21 -31.87 3.43 6.43
C GLU A 21 -31.02 4.67 6.07
N PRO A 22 -30.23 4.62 4.98
CA PRO A 22 -29.57 5.82 4.50
C PRO A 22 -30.62 6.88 4.11
N PRO A 23 -30.31 8.18 4.26
CA PRO A 23 -31.24 9.24 3.87
C PRO A 23 -31.61 9.07 2.40
N ALA A 24 -32.91 9.13 2.10
CA ALA A 24 -33.47 9.02 0.77
C ALA A 24 -32.99 10.21 -0.11
N GLY A 25 -31.83 10.05 -0.75
CA GLY A 25 -31.45 10.88 -1.88
C GLY A 25 -32.19 10.42 -3.13
N PRO A 26 -32.23 11.23 -4.21
CA PRO A 26 -32.88 10.84 -5.45
C PRO A 26 -32.22 9.54 -5.94
N THR A 27 -32.99 8.45 -5.91
CA THR A 27 -32.58 7.18 -6.49
C THR A 27 -32.53 7.35 -8.00
N VAL A 28 -31.33 7.56 -8.54
CA VAL A 28 -31.13 7.40 -9.97
C VAL A 28 -31.34 5.92 -10.28
N GLN A 29 -32.46 5.59 -10.88
CA GLN A 29 -32.67 4.23 -11.41
C GLN A 29 -31.68 4.01 -12.55
N ILE A 30 -30.69 3.18 -12.27
CA ILE A 30 -29.73 2.76 -13.27
C ILE A 30 -30.40 1.64 -14.09
N ASP A 31 -30.60 1.88 -15.37
CA ASP A 31 -31.16 0.88 -16.30
C ASP A 31 -30.12 -0.21 -16.61
N PRO A 32 -30.33 -1.46 -16.14
CA PRO A 32 -29.39 -2.56 -16.38
C PRO A 32 -29.19 -2.89 -17.84
N GLU A 33 -30.21 -2.73 -18.70
CA GLU A 33 -30.10 -2.99 -20.13
C GLU A 33 -29.23 -1.95 -20.82
N ARG A 34 -29.36 -0.69 -20.43
CA ARG A 34 -28.48 0.37 -20.92
C ARG A 34 -27.02 0.14 -20.52
N ILE A 35 -26.78 -0.31 -19.26
CA ILE A 35 -25.42 -0.68 -18.82
C ILE A 35 -24.87 -1.80 -19.70
N ARG A 36 -25.63 -2.88 -19.90
CA ARG A 36 -25.22 -4.01 -20.73
C ARG A 36 -24.86 -3.55 -22.15
N HIS A 37 -25.77 -2.81 -22.81
CA HIS A 37 -25.54 -2.30 -24.16
C HIS A 37 -24.29 -1.39 -24.25
N LEU A 38 -24.08 -0.49 -23.30
CA LEU A 38 -22.89 0.37 -23.25
C LEU A 38 -21.63 -0.46 -23.05
N THR A 39 -21.66 -1.47 -22.18
CA THR A 39 -20.52 -2.37 -21.94
C THR A 39 -20.15 -3.16 -23.19
N GLU A 40 -21.13 -3.75 -23.87
CA GLU A 40 -20.94 -4.48 -25.13
C GLU A 40 -20.35 -3.57 -26.21
N ARG A 41 -20.88 -2.36 -26.35
CA ARG A 41 -20.38 -1.36 -27.30
C ARG A 41 -18.91 -0.97 -27.04
N GLU A 42 -18.58 -0.67 -25.78
CA GLU A 42 -17.20 -0.28 -25.44
C GLU A 42 -16.22 -1.47 -25.54
N ALA A 43 -16.67 -2.69 -25.21
CA ALA A 43 -15.87 -3.91 -25.44
C ALA A 43 -15.58 -4.15 -26.93
N ALA A 44 -16.59 -3.98 -27.80
CA ALA A 44 -16.41 -4.08 -29.25
C ALA A 44 -15.40 -3.03 -29.77
N ARG A 45 -15.54 -1.78 -29.33
CA ARG A 45 -14.60 -0.70 -29.68
C ARG A 45 -13.17 -0.98 -29.21
N LEU A 46 -13.01 -1.56 -28.02
CA LEU A 46 -11.70 -1.96 -27.50
C LEU A 46 -11.10 -3.04 -28.41
N ASN A 47 -11.85 -4.09 -28.72
CA ASN A 47 -11.40 -5.19 -29.56
C ASN A 47 -10.97 -4.72 -30.95
N ASP A 48 -11.75 -3.83 -31.57
CA ASP A 48 -11.46 -3.28 -32.91
C ASP A 48 -10.18 -2.43 -32.91
N ARG A 49 -9.89 -1.76 -31.80
CA ARG A 49 -8.75 -0.84 -31.71
C ARG A 49 -7.47 -1.48 -31.22
N THR A 50 -7.54 -2.60 -30.49
CA THR A 50 -6.38 -3.18 -29.79
C THR A 50 -6.13 -4.65 -30.13
N PRO A 51 -6.11 -5.03 -31.44
CA PRO A 51 -5.90 -6.42 -31.86
C PRO A 51 -4.52 -6.97 -31.50
N ALA A 52 -3.47 -6.13 -31.48
CA ALA A 52 -2.14 -6.57 -31.07
C ALA A 52 -2.07 -6.85 -29.56
N SER A 53 -2.77 -6.07 -28.73
CA SER A 53 -2.90 -6.35 -27.30
C SER A 53 -3.65 -7.66 -27.05
N ALA A 54 -4.72 -7.94 -27.80
CA ALA A 54 -5.44 -9.21 -27.75
C ALA A 54 -4.54 -10.41 -28.09
N ALA A 55 -3.76 -10.30 -29.16
CA ALA A 55 -2.80 -11.32 -29.58
C ALA A 55 -1.67 -11.52 -28.55
N ALA A 56 -1.17 -10.43 -27.97
CA ALA A 56 -0.17 -10.48 -26.90
C ALA A 56 -0.72 -11.20 -25.66
N PHE A 57 -1.95 -10.90 -25.25
CA PHE A 57 -2.61 -11.57 -24.14
C PHE A 57 -2.78 -13.08 -24.40
N ALA A 58 -3.29 -13.48 -25.57
CA ALA A 58 -3.43 -14.88 -25.92
C ALA A 58 -2.09 -15.65 -25.95
N ARG A 59 -0.99 -14.96 -26.28
CA ARG A 59 0.36 -15.51 -26.15
C ARG A 59 0.80 -15.63 -24.70
N ALA A 60 0.56 -14.58 -23.91
CA ALA A 60 0.97 -14.50 -22.51
C ALA A 60 0.26 -15.55 -21.63
N GLU A 61 -1.02 -15.86 -21.88
CA GLU A 61 -1.78 -16.88 -21.15
C GLU A 61 -1.14 -18.27 -21.18
N ARG A 62 -0.29 -18.55 -22.18
CA ARG A 62 0.44 -19.83 -22.28
C ARG A 62 1.61 -19.95 -21.30
N ALA A 63 2.10 -18.83 -20.75
CA ALA A 63 3.28 -18.79 -19.91
C ALA A 63 3.05 -18.03 -18.57
N LEU A 64 2.18 -17.05 -18.57
CA LEU A 64 1.87 -16.27 -17.36
C LEU A 64 0.52 -16.69 -16.78
N VAL A 65 0.46 -16.82 -15.47
CA VAL A 65 -0.80 -17.14 -14.76
C VAL A 65 -1.82 -16.02 -14.99
N GLY A 66 -2.89 -16.34 -15.72
CA GLY A 66 -3.92 -15.38 -16.11
C GLY A 66 -3.45 -14.32 -17.11
N GLY A 67 -2.36 -14.60 -17.87
CA GLY A 67 -1.84 -13.73 -18.91
C GLY A 67 -1.14 -12.46 -18.46
N VAL A 68 -0.91 -12.29 -17.14
CA VAL A 68 -0.35 -11.06 -16.56
C VAL A 68 0.67 -11.36 -15.46
N PRO A 69 1.68 -10.48 -15.26
CA PRO A 69 2.64 -10.63 -14.16
C PRO A 69 2.04 -10.50 -12.75
N SER A 70 0.94 -9.74 -12.60
CA SER A 70 0.30 -9.51 -11.30
C SER A 70 -1.22 -9.44 -11.45
N SER A 71 -1.94 -9.98 -10.46
CA SER A 71 -3.40 -10.07 -10.47
C SER A 71 -4.12 -8.73 -10.70
N TYR A 72 -3.55 -7.62 -10.23
CA TYR A 72 -4.17 -6.29 -10.42
C TYR A 72 -4.14 -5.82 -11.89
N GLN A 73 -3.29 -6.40 -12.74
CA GLN A 73 -3.18 -6.07 -14.17
C GLN A 73 -4.23 -6.78 -15.03
N ARG A 74 -4.85 -7.84 -14.49
CA ARG A 74 -5.88 -8.57 -15.22
C ARG A 74 -7.13 -7.73 -15.45
N ARG A 75 -7.59 -7.68 -16.71
CA ARG A 75 -8.80 -6.97 -17.16
C ARG A 75 -9.58 -7.83 -18.14
N ALA A 76 -10.89 -7.63 -18.18
CA ALA A 76 -11.77 -8.22 -19.18
C ALA A 76 -12.00 -7.19 -20.31
N PRO A 77 -12.00 -7.60 -21.58
CA PRO A 77 -11.73 -8.95 -22.09
C PRO A 77 -10.25 -9.35 -22.02
N TYR A 78 -9.34 -8.39 -22.07
CA TYR A 78 -7.88 -8.50 -21.91
C TYR A 78 -7.29 -7.13 -21.49
N PRO A 79 -6.10 -7.08 -20.87
CA PRO A 79 -5.41 -5.84 -20.57
C PRO A 79 -4.76 -5.26 -21.84
N ILE A 80 -4.64 -3.94 -21.94
CA ILE A 80 -3.81 -3.28 -22.93
C ILE A 80 -2.34 -3.56 -22.61
N TYR A 81 -1.56 -3.99 -23.60
CA TYR A 81 -0.12 -4.20 -23.49
C TYR A 81 0.61 -2.93 -23.89
N LEU A 82 1.41 -2.38 -22.98
CA LEU A 82 2.19 -1.18 -23.21
C LEU A 82 3.58 -1.55 -23.74
N GLU A 83 4.08 -0.76 -24.69
CA GLU A 83 5.40 -0.94 -25.29
C GLU A 83 6.43 0.06 -24.78
N ARG A 84 6.02 1.33 -24.57
CA ARG A 84 6.93 2.40 -24.16
C ARG A 84 6.21 3.49 -23.38
N GLY A 85 7.00 4.29 -22.64
CA GLY A 85 6.53 5.50 -21.98
C GLY A 85 7.56 6.64 -22.12
N ALA A 86 7.09 7.89 -22.19
CA ALA A 86 7.93 9.08 -22.16
C ALA A 86 7.17 10.25 -21.52
N GLY A 87 7.74 10.86 -20.50
CA GLY A 87 7.09 11.91 -19.71
C GLY A 87 5.74 11.43 -19.18
N GLN A 88 4.67 12.16 -19.46
CA GLN A 88 3.31 11.83 -19.04
C GLN A 88 2.56 10.86 -19.96
N TYR A 89 3.18 10.36 -21.02
CA TYR A 89 2.53 9.51 -22.00
C TYR A 89 3.05 8.09 -22.01
N VAL A 90 2.14 7.15 -22.32
CA VAL A 90 2.46 5.75 -22.63
C VAL A 90 1.87 5.37 -23.98
N TRP A 91 2.46 4.36 -24.63
CA TRP A 91 1.99 3.83 -25.91
C TRP A 91 1.77 2.33 -25.79
N ASP A 92 0.67 1.87 -26.33
CA ASP A 92 0.40 0.44 -26.43
C ASP A 92 1.09 -0.20 -27.64
N VAL A 93 1.06 -1.53 -27.69
CA VAL A 93 1.60 -2.32 -28.80
C VAL A 93 0.80 -2.16 -30.12
N ASP A 94 -0.37 -1.53 -30.05
CA ASP A 94 -1.20 -1.16 -31.21
C ASP A 94 -0.86 0.25 -31.75
N GLY A 95 0.06 0.98 -31.04
CA GLY A 95 0.55 2.30 -31.43
C GLY A 95 -0.26 3.47 -30.88
N HIS A 96 -1.27 3.24 -30.05
CA HIS A 96 -2.06 4.31 -29.47
C HIS A 96 -1.33 4.99 -28.31
N GLN A 97 -1.42 6.31 -28.29
CA GLN A 97 -0.89 7.13 -27.21
C GLN A 97 -1.97 7.39 -26.14
N TYR A 98 -1.58 7.27 -24.88
CA TYR A 98 -2.43 7.56 -23.72
C TYR A 98 -1.74 8.55 -22.80
N LEU A 99 -2.51 9.47 -22.19
CA LEU A 99 -2.07 10.21 -21.03
C LEU A 99 -2.09 9.25 -19.82
N ASP A 100 -0.94 9.05 -19.20
CA ASP A 100 -0.82 8.15 -18.06
C ASP A 100 -1.28 8.82 -16.76
N VAL A 101 -2.58 8.72 -16.47
CA VAL A 101 -3.16 9.13 -15.19
C VAL A 101 -3.04 8.05 -14.10
N HIS A 102 -2.57 6.86 -14.46
CA HIS A 102 -2.32 5.76 -13.52
C HIS A 102 -0.95 5.91 -12.83
N ASN A 103 0.01 6.53 -13.51
CA ASN A 103 1.34 6.88 -13.01
C ASN A 103 2.09 5.69 -12.38
N GLY A 104 2.00 4.49 -13.00
CA GLY A 104 2.62 3.29 -12.46
C GLY A 104 2.21 2.99 -11.01
N VAL A 105 0.95 3.20 -10.64
CA VAL A 105 0.42 3.13 -9.26
C VAL A 105 1.12 4.13 -8.32
N GLY A 106 1.53 5.30 -8.83
CA GLY A 106 2.22 6.36 -8.09
C GLY A 106 3.73 6.18 -7.96
N SER A 107 4.36 5.37 -8.82
CA SER A 107 5.83 5.22 -8.85
C SER A 107 6.52 6.16 -9.85
N MET A 108 5.82 6.62 -10.89
CA MET A 108 6.40 7.38 -12.00
C MET A 108 6.16 8.88 -11.88
N VAL A 109 6.29 9.45 -10.67
CA VAL A 109 6.01 10.87 -10.41
C VAL A 109 6.88 11.84 -11.22
N GLN A 110 8.07 11.40 -11.65
CA GLN A 110 8.97 12.17 -12.52
C GLN A 110 8.67 12.00 -14.01
N GLY A 111 7.67 11.17 -14.33
CA GLY A 111 7.34 10.76 -15.70
C GLY A 111 8.20 9.57 -16.18
N HIS A 112 7.71 8.95 -17.26
CA HIS A 112 8.39 7.81 -17.87
C HIS A 112 9.69 8.23 -18.56
N ALA A 113 10.71 7.35 -18.48
CA ALA A 113 12.00 7.51 -19.14
C ALA A 113 12.65 8.89 -18.89
N HIS A 114 12.59 9.40 -17.65
CA HIS A 114 13.16 10.70 -17.31
C HIS A 114 14.67 10.70 -17.57
N PRO A 115 15.25 11.61 -18.37
CA PRO A 115 16.63 11.55 -18.82
C PRO A 115 17.65 11.42 -17.69
N THR A 116 17.53 12.26 -16.65
CA THR A 116 18.47 12.24 -15.49
C THR A 116 18.46 10.88 -14.78
N ILE A 117 17.28 10.23 -14.64
CA ILE A 117 17.17 8.92 -14.02
C ILE A 117 17.75 7.84 -14.92
N THR A 118 17.39 7.83 -16.19
CA THR A 118 17.88 6.86 -17.17
C THR A 118 19.39 6.90 -17.27
N GLU A 119 19.99 8.08 -17.38
CA GLU A 119 21.45 8.27 -17.43
C GLU A 119 22.15 7.83 -16.14
N ALA A 120 21.54 8.09 -14.97
CA ALA A 120 22.11 7.64 -13.69
C ALA A 120 22.11 6.11 -13.59
N VAL A 121 21.01 5.47 -13.99
CA VAL A 121 20.88 4.01 -14.02
C VAL A 121 21.90 3.40 -15.01
N GLU A 122 22.00 3.93 -16.23
CA GLU A 122 22.97 3.47 -17.23
C GLU A 122 24.41 3.57 -16.73
N ARG A 123 24.79 4.70 -16.12
CA ARG A 123 26.14 4.85 -15.52
C ARG A 123 26.39 3.79 -14.46
N ARG A 124 25.43 3.57 -13.57
CA ARG A 124 25.58 2.61 -12.47
C ARG A 124 25.68 1.18 -12.99
N MET A 125 24.85 0.79 -13.94
CA MET A 125 24.86 -0.56 -14.53
C MET A 125 26.21 -0.88 -15.21
N ARG A 126 26.87 0.11 -15.82
CA ARG A 126 28.20 -0.06 -16.42
C ARG A 126 29.31 -0.33 -15.38
N LEU A 127 29.10 0.10 -14.13
CA LEU A 127 30.04 -0.12 -13.02
C LEU A 127 29.72 -1.38 -12.21
N GLY A 128 28.61 -2.02 -12.51
CA GLY A 128 28.05 -3.14 -11.75
C GLY A 128 26.94 -2.69 -10.80
N SER A 129 25.92 -3.52 -10.63
CA SER A 129 24.72 -3.20 -9.85
C SER A 129 24.63 -3.93 -8.52
N HIS A 130 25.33 -5.09 -8.37
CA HIS A 130 25.21 -5.93 -7.18
C HIS A 130 26.55 -6.54 -6.80
N PHE A 131 27.05 -6.20 -5.62
CA PHE A 131 28.38 -6.61 -5.16
C PHE A 131 28.35 -7.51 -3.92
N ALA A 132 27.19 -7.77 -3.34
CA ALA A 132 27.05 -8.36 -2.00
C ALA A 132 27.87 -7.61 -0.91
N ALA A 133 28.12 -6.33 -1.15
CA ALA A 133 28.87 -5.42 -0.29
C ALA A 133 28.27 -4.01 -0.38
N PRO A 134 28.39 -3.18 0.68
CA PRO A 134 27.85 -1.83 0.66
C PRO A 134 28.52 -0.95 -0.39
N THR A 135 27.76 -0.01 -0.94
CA THR A 135 28.23 1.01 -1.86
C THR A 135 28.00 2.41 -1.28
N GLU A 136 28.73 3.38 -1.82
CA GLU A 136 28.61 4.79 -1.41
C GLU A 136 27.21 5.35 -1.66
N ASP A 137 26.54 4.95 -2.73
CA ASP A 137 25.17 5.37 -3.04
C ASP A 137 24.19 5.12 -1.88
N ALA A 138 24.37 4.02 -1.14
CA ALA A 138 23.47 3.66 -0.05
C ALA A 138 23.52 4.68 1.10
N TYR A 139 24.71 5.08 1.56
CA TYR A 139 24.78 6.05 2.66
C TYR A 139 24.45 7.47 2.20
N ILE A 140 24.77 7.87 0.98
CA ILE A 140 24.38 9.17 0.41
C ILE A 140 22.84 9.29 0.37
N VAL A 141 22.15 8.27 -0.11
CA VAL A 141 20.68 8.27 -0.12
C VAL A 141 20.12 8.27 1.31
N ALA A 142 20.71 7.49 2.22
CA ALA A 142 20.28 7.48 3.63
C ALA A 142 20.42 8.85 4.30
N GLU A 143 21.50 9.59 4.05
CA GLU A 143 21.73 10.95 4.54
C GLU A 143 20.66 11.92 4.01
N LEU A 144 20.36 11.89 2.71
CA LEU A 144 19.31 12.69 2.09
C LEU A 144 17.91 12.39 2.66
N LEU A 145 17.61 11.11 2.92
CA LEU A 145 16.37 10.70 3.53
C LEU A 145 16.30 11.14 5.00
N ALA A 146 17.41 11.03 5.75
CA ALA A 146 17.49 11.48 7.14
C ALA A 146 17.25 12.99 7.26
N GLU A 147 17.81 13.77 6.35
CA GLU A 147 17.59 15.22 6.29
C GLU A 147 16.11 15.56 6.06
N ARG A 148 15.43 14.86 5.13
CA ARG A 148 14.05 15.14 4.74
C ARG A 148 13.03 14.70 5.78
N TRP A 149 13.14 13.47 6.30
CA TRP A 149 12.18 12.91 7.26
C TRP A 149 12.52 13.22 8.72
N LYS A 150 13.71 13.75 9.01
CA LYS A 150 14.21 13.97 10.38
C LYS A 150 14.26 12.66 11.20
N LEU A 151 14.50 11.55 10.51
CA LEU A 151 14.72 10.23 11.09
C LEU A 151 16.17 9.81 10.79
N PRO A 152 17.00 9.55 11.83
CA PRO A 152 18.45 9.46 11.65
C PRO A 152 18.95 8.17 11.00
N ARG A 153 18.18 7.08 11.02
CA ARG A 153 18.62 5.77 10.56
C ARG A 153 17.72 5.19 9.48
N TRP A 154 18.36 4.57 8.46
CA TRP A 154 17.67 4.01 7.31
C TRP A 154 18.21 2.64 6.93
N ARG A 155 17.34 1.79 6.40
CA ARG A 155 17.66 0.56 5.67
C ARG A 155 16.87 0.49 4.37
N PHE A 156 17.45 -0.22 3.39
CA PHE A 156 16.84 -0.39 2.08
C PHE A 156 16.30 -1.81 1.90
N VAL A 157 15.29 -1.94 1.05
CA VAL A 157 14.61 -3.17 0.64
C VAL A 157 14.13 -3.01 -0.80
N ASN A 158 13.48 -4.02 -1.39
CA ASN A 158 13.13 -4.01 -2.81
C ASN A 158 11.70 -3.58 -3.10
N SER A 159 10.87 -3.43 -2.09
CA SER A 159 9.45 -3.09 -2.26
C SER A 159 8.84 -2.46 -1.01
N GLY A 160 7.68 -1.82 -1.18
CA GLY A 160 6.89 -1.34 -0.04
C GLY A 160 6.37 -2.47 0.85
N SER A 161 6.11 -3.65 0.29
CA SER A 161 5.69 -4.82 1.08
C SER A 161 6.80 -5.31 1.99
N GLU A 162 8.04 -5.36 1.51
CA GLU A 162 9.20 -5.67 2.36
C GLU A 162 9.43 -4.59 3.41
N ALA A 163 9.31 -3.30 3.04
CA ALA A 163 9.48 -2.20 3.98
C ALA A 163 8.49 -2.29 5.15
N THR A 164 7.22 -2.50 4.87
CA THR A 164 6.19 -2.62 5.91
C THR A 164 6.30 -3.91 6.71
N MET A 165 6.69 -5.01 6.08
CA MET A 165 6.96 -6.30 6.76
C MET A 165 8.09 -6.16 7.77
N ASP A 166 9.20 -5.57 7.37
CA ASP A 166 10.38 -5.41 8.23
C ASP A 166 10.14 -4.34 9.32
N ALA A 167 9.43 -3.26 9.01
CA ALA A 167 9.02 -2.27 10.02
C ALA A 167 8.14 -2.90 11.13
N ILE A 168 7.20 -3.77 10.77
CA ILE A 168 6.37 -4.51 11.73
C ILE A 168 7.23 -5.50 12.54
N ARG A 169 8.15 -6.22 11.90
CA ARG A 169 9.07 -7.15 12.58
C ARG A 169 9.92 -6.40 13.61
N LEU A 170 10.46 -5.24 13.23
CA LEU A 170 11.23 -4.38 14.12
C LEU A 170 10.38 -3.88 15.30
N ALA A 171 9.16 -3.43 15.03
CA ALA A 171 8.23 -2.98 16.06
C ALA A 171 7.89 -4.09 17.06
N ARG A 172 7.69 -5.32 16.60
CA ARG A 172 7.48 -6.50 17.46
C ARG A 172 8.67 -6.78 18.36
N ALA A 173 9.87 -6.79 17.80
CA ALA A 173 11.09 -7.04 18.55
C ALA A 173 11.34 -5.95 19.60
N PHE A 174 11.16 -4.68 19.23
CA PHE A 174 11.33 -3.55 20.12
C PHE A 174 10.34 -3.54 21.29
N THR A 175 9.09 -3.88 21.04
CA THR A 175 8.03 -3.82 22.06
C THR A 175 7.80 -5.13 22.81
N GLY A 176 8.31 -6.26 22.28
CA GLY A 176 8.00 -7.61 22.80
C GLY A 176 6.54 -8.04 22.58
N ARG A 177 5.83 -7.46 21.62
CA ARG A 177 4.41 -7.70 21.35
C ARG A 177 4.20 -8.21 19.93
N ASP A 178 3.15 -9.02 19.71
CA ASP A 178 2.87 -9.64 18.40
C ASP A 178 1.83 -8.89 17.56
N GLY A 179 0.88 -8.21 18.20
CA GLY A 179 -0.27 -7.59 17.53
C GLY A 179 0.12 -6.43 16.60
N VAL A 180 -0.67 -6.25 15.57
CA VAL A 180 -0.60 -5.12 14.63
C VAL A 180 -1.94 -4.39 14.63
N MET A 181 -1.90 -3.08 14.64
CA MET A 181 -3.09 -2.25 14.42
C MET A 181 -2.94 -1.50 13.11
N LYS A 182 -4.03 -1.38 12.33
CA LYS A 182 -4.06 -0.65 11.06
C LYS A 182 -5.38 0.11 10.91
N ILE A 183 -5.46 0.97 9.90
CA ILE A 183 -6.71 1.62 9.52
C ILE A 183 -7.55 0.66 8.66
N PHE A 184 -8.85 0.58 8.93
CA PHE A 184 -9.79 -0.21 8.15
C PHE A 184 -9.77 0.19 6.67
N GLY A 185 -9.70 -0.79 5.77
CA GLY A 185 -9.62 -0.58 4.32
C GLY A 185 -8.25 -0.16 3.80
N SER A 186 -7.29 0.22 4.65
CA SER A 186 -5.94 0.62 4.21
C SER A 186 -5.16 -0.56 3.62
N TYR A 187 -4.22 -0.28 2.70
CA TYR A 187 -3.35 -1.26 2.07
C TYR A 187 -1.88 -0.95 2.36
N HIS A 188 -1.17 -1.92 2.92
CA HIS A 188 0.24 -1.78 3.34
C HIS A 188 1.16 -2.85 2.75
N GLY A 189 0.87 -3.34 1.56
CA GLY A 189 1.61 -4.43 0.92
C GLY A 189 0.83 -5.75 0.94
N HIS A 190 1.45 -6.83 0.44
CA HIS A 190 0.78 -8.10 0.24
C HIS A 190 1.33 -9.24 1.13
N HIS A 191 1.92 -8.89 2.27
CA HIS A 191 2.24 -9.88 3.30
C HIS A 191 1.04 -10.07 4.25
N ASP A 192 0.94 -11.25 4.84
CA ASP A 192 -0.26 -11.76 5.50
C ASP A 192 -0.78 -10.86 6.63
N TYR A 193 0.12 -10.23 7.41
CA TYR A 193 -0.27 -9.40 8.56
C TYR A 193 -1.03 -8.12 8.20
N VAL A 194 -0.92 -7.62 6.98
CA VAL A 194 -1.58 -6.37 6.56
C VAL A 194 -2.69 -6.60 5.55
N MET A 195 -2.79 -7.83 5.00
CA MET A 195 -3.87 -8.23 4.10
C MET A 195 -5.14 -8.64 4.88
N VAL A 196 -5.56 -7.74 5.76
CA VAL A 196 -6.69 -7.91 6.68
C VAL A 196 -7.61 -6.70 6.54
N ASP A 197 -8.92 -6.94 6.55
CA ASP A 197 -9.98 -5.93 6.48
C ASP A 197 -9.82 -4.93 5.32
N ILE A 198 -9.55 -5.46 4.13
CA ILE A 198 -9.39 -4.70 2.88
C ILE A 198 -10.54 -5.05 1.93
N GLY A 199 -11.17 -4.03 1.33
CA GLY A 199 -12.19 -4.22 0.30
C GLY A 199 -13.46 -4.93 0.79
N LEU A 200 -13.73 -4.89 2.08
CA LEU A 200 -14.96 -5.42 2.65
C LEU A 200 -16.16 -4.56 2.24
N SER A 201 -17.27 -5.22 1.94
CA SER A 201 -18.56 -4.56 1.77
C SER A 201 -19.06 -4.02 3.11
N VAL A 202 -20.03 -3.12 3.06
CA VAL A 202 -20.69 -2.58 4.25
C VAL A 202 -21.38 -3.67 5.10
N TYR A 203 -21.68 -4.81 4.51
CA TYR A 203 -22.30 -5.96 5.19
C TYR A 203 -21.27 -6.84 5.90
N GLU A 204 -20.02 -6.83 5.43
CA GLU A 204 -18.93 -7.64 5.98
C GLU A 204 -18.13 -6.88 7.05
N MET A 205 -18.18 -5.54 7.06
CA MET A 205 -17.35 -4.73 7.95
C MET A 205 -17.70 -4.87 9.44
N GLY A 206 -18.89 -5.34 9.77
CA GLY A 206 -19.33 -5.56 11.14
C GLY A 206 -19.44 -4.28 11.97
N ASP A 207 -19.15 -4.39 13.26
CA ASP A 207 -19.16 -3.28 14.21
C ASP A 207 -17.94 -2.37 14.01
N ARG A 208 -18.16 -1.05 13.91
CA ARG A 208 -17.12 -0.04 13.75
C ARG A 208 -16.09 -0.02 14.90
N ASP A 209 -16.53 -0.36 16.11
CA ASP A 209 -15.64 -0.45 17.27
C ASP A 209 -14.92 -1.81 17.38
N ASN A 210 -15.26 -2.77 16.50
CA ASN A 210 -14.69 -4.12 16.50
C ASN A 210 -14.76 -4.79 15.12
N TYR A 211 -13.97 -4.31 14.18
CA TYR A 211 -13.86 -4.92 12.85
C TYR A 211 -13.40 -6.40 12.92
N PRO A 212 -13.81 -7.23 11.96
CA PRO A 212 -13.78 -8.69 12.11
C PRO A 212 -12.42 -9.36 11.89
N SER A 213 -11.36 -8.64 11.49
CA SER A 213 -10.04 -9.19 11.12
C SER A 213 -10.10 -10.26 10.01
N LEU A 214 -10.85 -9.97 8.94
CA LEU A 214 -11.02 -10.89 7.82
C LEU A 214 -9.86 -10.84 6.83
N ALA A 215 -9.42 -12.00 6.36
CA ALA A 215 -8.41 -12.13 5.32
C ALA A 215 -8.88 -11.50 4.00
N TYR A 216 -8.01 -10.75 3.31
CA TYR A 216 -8.29 -10.17 1.98
C TYR A 216 -8.40 -11.24 0.88
N GLY A 217 -7.94 -12.45 1.11
CA GLY A 217 -8.02 -13.56 0.17
C GLY A 217 -7.73 -14.91 0.82
N LYS A 218 -7.92 -15.98 0.07
CA LYS A 218 -7.62 -17.34 0.52
C LYS A 218 -6.11 -17.54 0.69
N GLY A 219 -5.72 -18.40 1.62
CA GLY A 219 -4.34 -18.80 1.87
C GLY A 219 -3.67 -18.05 3.03
N ILE A 220 -4.33 -17.04 3.60
CA ILE A 220 -3.86 -16.37 4.82
C ILE A 220 -4.46 -17.10 6.03
N PRO A 221 -3.62 -17.63 6.94
CA PRO A 221 -4.11 -18.37 8.11
C PRO A 221 -4.88 -17.47 9.09
N ASP A 222 -5.96 -17.99 9.67
CA ASP A 222 -6.74 -17.25 10.67
C ASP A 222 -5.88 -16.83 11.88
N ALA A 223 -4.94 -17.66 12.31
CA ALA A 223 -4.01 -17.34 13.39
C ALA A 223 -3.19 -16.06 13.09
N VAL A 224 -2.91 -15.76 11.81
CA VAL A 224 -2.20 -14.56 11.39
C VAL A 224 -3.15 -13.36 11.34
N THR A 225 -4.35 -13.52 10.77
CA THR A 225 -5.33 -12.42 10.68
C THR A 225 -5.77 -11.93 12.06
N GLN A 226 -5.90 -12.84 13.04
CA GLN A 226 -6.27 -12.51 14.42
C GLN A 226 -5.21 -11.70 15.19
N MET A 227 -3.99 -11.62 14.68
CA MET A 227 -2.95 -10.73 15.22
C MET A 227 -3.14 -9.28 14.76
N THR A 228 -4.00 -9.03 13.76
CA THR A 228 -4.21 -7.69 13.19
C THR A 228 -5.60 -7.19 13.51
N VAL A 229 -5.68 -6.00 14.06
CA VAL A 229 -6.93 -5.30 14.35
C VAL A 229 -7.01 -4.01 13.56
N ALA A 230 -8.20 -3.69 13.05
CA ALA A 230 -8.43 -2.44 12.35
C ALA A 230 -9.20 -1.44 13.22
N VAL A 231 -8.97 -0.15 12.94
CA VAL A 231 -9.70 0.98 13.52
C VAL A 231 -10.12 1.95 12.41
N PRO A 232 -11.17 2.76 12.60
CA PRO A 232 -11.58 3.74 11.59
C PRO A 232 -10.56 4.88 11.47
N PHE A 233 -10.43 5.44 10.27
CA PHE A 233 -9.67 6.68 10.03
C PHE A 233 -10.48 7.89 10.52
N ASN A 234 -9.79 8.96 10.93
CA ASN A 234 -10.40 10.18 11.44
C ASN A 234 -11.29 9.98 12.69
N ASP A 235 -10.97 8.97 13.50
CA ASP A 235 -11.70 8.67 14.74
C ASP A 235 -10.70 8.31 15.85
N ALA A 236 -10.03 9.32 16.38
CA ALA A 236 -9.07 9.16 17.49
C ALA A 236 -9.72 8.57 18.76
N PRO A 237 -10.98 8.93 19.13
CA PRO A 237 -11.67 8.27 20.23
C PRO A 237 -11.85 6.75 20.02
N ALA A 238 -12.19 6.29 18.83
CA ALA A 238 -12.31 4.86 18.54
C ALA A 238 -10.96 4.14 18.65
N LEU A 239 -9.88 4.78 18.15
CA LEU A 239 -8.52 4.27 18.34
C LEU A 239 -8.20 4.09 19.83
N GLU A 240 -8.47 5.10 20.65
CA GLU A 240 -8.16 5.04 22.08
C GLU A 240 -9.01 3.98 22.81
N ARG A 241 -10.34 3.90 22.56
CA ARG A 241 -11.21 2.85 23.11
C ARG A 241 -10.74 1.45 22.73
N ARG A 242 -10.29 1.26 21.47
CA ARG A 242 -9.78 -0.04 21.02
C ARG A 242 -8.51 -0.43 21.75
N LEU A 243 -7.58 0.49 21.94
CA LEU A 243 -6.34 0.24 22.69
C LEU A 243 -6.60 -0.01 24.18
N GLU A 244 -7.56 0.68 24.80
CA GLU A 244 -7.97 0.41 26.18
C GLU A 244 -8.50 -1.02 26.35
N ARG A 245 -9.37 -1.47 25.43
CA ARG A 245 -9.87 -2.84 25.43
C ARG A 245 -8.75 -3.85 25.27
N LEU A 246 -7.87 -3.67 24.27
CA LEU A 246 -6.74 -4.56 24.04
C LEU A 246 -5.75 -4.58 25.21
N LYS A 247 -5.58 -3.46 25.91
CA LYS A 247 -4.79 -3.38 27.14
C LYS A 247 -5.39 -4.24 28.25
N ALA A 248 -6.71 -4.16 28.45
CA ALA A 248 -7.43 -4.97 29.45
C ALA A 248 -7.35 -6.48 29.13
N GLU A 249 -7.27 -6.83 27.85
CA GLU A 249 -7.11 -8.21 27.37
C GLU A 249 -5.64 -8.69 27.39
N GLY A 250 -4.67 -7.85 27.75
CA GLY A 250 -3.24 -8.17 27.69
C GLY A 250 -2.71 -8.32 26.24
N ARG A 251 -3.37 -7.71 25.25
CA ARG A 251 -3.12 -7.88 23.81
C ARG A 251 -2.77 -6.55 23.10
N LEU A 252 -2.12 -5.62 23.79
CA LEU A 252 -1.67 -4.38 23.16
C LEU A 252 -0.82 -4.68 21.91
N PRO A 253 -1.07 -4.00 20.78
CA PRO A 253 -0.29 -4.20 19.58
C PRO A 253 1.14 -3.64 19.71
N ALA A 254 2.05 -4.16 18.92
CA ALA A 254 3.41 -3.64 18.75
C ALA A 254 3.41 -2.26 18.09
N CYS A 255 2.57 -2.11 17.08
CA CYS A 255 2.50 -0.88 16.27
C CYS A 255 1.09 -0.58 15.78
N LEU A 256 0.88 0.69 15.45
CA LEU A 256 -0.13 1.18 14.52
C LEU A 256 0.57 1.51 13.21
N ILE A 257 0.21 0.81 12.13
CA ILE A 257 0.64 1.16 10.76
C ILE A 257 -0.50 1.86 10.03
N MET A 258 -0.22 3.03 9.45
CA MET A 258 -1.21 3.81 8.70
C MET A 258 -0.58 4.74 7.69
N GLU A 259 -1.32 5.09 6.65
CA GLU A 259 -1.04 6.26 5.81
C GLU A 259 -1.50 7.54 6.54
N ALA A 260 -0.75 8.63 6.47
CA ALA A 260 -1.18 9.92 7.04
C ALA A 260 -2.38 10.55 6.29
N ALA A 261 -2.54 10.20 5.01
CA ALA A 261 -3.75 10.39 4.21
C ALA A 261 -4.07 9.07 3.51
N LEU A 262 -5.33 8.60 3.57
CA LEU A 262 -5.69 7.30 2.99
C LEU A 262 -5.74 7.37 1.46
N MET A 263 -4.69 6.93 0.81
CA MET A 263 -4.55 7.02 -0.65
C MET A 263 -5.33 5.94 -1.41
N ASN A 264 -5.45 4.73 -0.83
CA ASN A 264 -6.16 3.62 -1.48
C ASN A 264 -7.68 3.71 -1.38
N CYS A 265 -8.19 4.50 -0.45
CA CYS A 265 -9.63 4.61 -0.17
C CYS A 265 -10.26 5.88 -0.76
N GLY A 266 -9.62 6.53 -1.77
CA GLY A 266 -10.15 7.69 -2.45
C GLY A 266 -9.53 9.03 -2.00
N VAL A 267 -8.30 9.01 -1.49
CA VAL A 267 -7.55 10.20 -1.02
C VAL A 267 -8.31 10.92 0.10
N ILE A 268 -8.48 10.23 1.22
CA ILE A 268 -9.13 10.81 2.40
C ILE A 268 -8.05 11.51 3.24
N LEU A 269 -8.20 12.81 3.41
CA LEU A 269 -7.28 13.62 4.22
C LEU A 269 -7.57 13.47 5.72
N PRO A 270 -6.54 13.66 6.58
CA PRO A 270 -6.76 13.69 8.01
C PRO A 270 -7.55 14.93 8.41
N GLU A 271 -8.51 14.77 9.31
CA GLU A 271 -9.20 15.88 9.96
C GLU A 271 -8.24 16.70 10.83
N PRO A 272 -8.48 18.00 11.02
CA PRO A 272 -7.64 18.83 11.87
C PRO A 272 -7.44 18.26 13.27
N GLY A 273 -6.18 18.11 13.70
CA GLY A 273 -5.81 17.57 15.02
C GLY A 273 -5.83 16.03 15.12
N TYR A 274 -6.34 15.29 14.11
CA TYR A 274 -6.41 13.83 14.17
C TYR A 274 -5.03 13.19 14.32
N LEU A 275 -4.04 13.61 13.54
CA LEU A 275 -2.70 13.02 13.58
C LEU A 275 -1.96 13.34 14.89
N ASP A 276 -2.21 14.51 15.49
CA ASP A 276 -1.68 14.85 16.83
C ASP A 276 -2.25 13.93 17.91
N GLU A 277 -3.56 13.66 17.84
CA GLU A 277 -4.22 12.71 18.74
C GLU A 277 -3.71 11.28 18.55
N VAL A 278 -3.51 10.83 17.29
CA VAL A 278 -2.87 9.54 17.01
C VAL A 278 -1.50 9.47 17.69
N ARG A 279 -0.68 10.52 17.58
CA ARG A 279 0.64 10.54 18.21
C ARG A 279 0.54 10.52 19.74
N ARG A 280 -0.36 11.30 20.33
CA ARG A 280 -0.61 11.31 21.77
C ARG A 280 -1.01 9.93 22.27
N ILE A 281 -1.97 9.30 21.59
CA ILE A 281 -2.52 7.99 21.95
C ILE A 281 -1.45 6.90 21.83
N THR A 282 -0.74 6.83 20.70
CA THR A 282 0.29 5.80 20.47
C THR A 282 1.39 5.88 21.54
N LYS A 283 1.84 7.08 21.91
CA LYS A 283 2.78 7.29 23.02
C LYS A 283 2.22 6.84 24.37
N LYS A 284 0.97 7.20 24.68
CA LYS A 284 0.30 6.82 25.95
C LYS A 284 0.29 5.30 26.18
N TYR A 285 0.11 4.52 25.12
CA TYR A 285 0.03 3.06 25.19
C TYR A 285 1.35 2.35 24.86
N GLY A 286 2.40 3.08 24.52
CA GLY A 286 3.69 2.52 24.11
C GLY A 286 3.55 1.66 22.85
N VAL A 287 2.72 2.09 21.92
CA VAL A 287 2.52 1.48 20.60
C VAL A 287 3.34 2.29 19.59
N LEU A 288 4.20 1.64 18.80
CA LEU A 288 5.00 2.35 17.81
C LEU A 288 4.10 2.83 16.65
N TRP A 289 4.30 4.07 16.24
CA TRP A 289 3.61 4.64 15.10
C TRP A 289 4.45 4.50 13.83
N ILE A 290 3.99 3.64 12.89
CA ILE A 290 4.58 3.45 11.57
C ILE A 290 3.74 4.24 10.58
N VAL A 291 4.33 5.24 9.92
CA VAL A 291 3.68 5.96 8.82
C VAL A 291 4.10 5.33 7.50
N ASP A 292 3.12 4.79 6.79
CA ASP A 292 3.31 4.26 5.45
C ASP A 292 3.28 5.39 4.43
N GLU A 293 4.45 5.77 3.98
CA GLU A 293 4.68 6.79 2.95
C GLU A 293 5.01 6.18 1.58
N VAL A 294 4.67 4.92 1.37
CA VAL A 294 4.90 4.24 0.09
C VAL A 294 4.23 4.98 -1.07
N LYS A 295 3.12 5.69 -0.83
CA LYS A 295 2.47 6.53 -1.85
C LYS A 295 2.76 8.01 -1.72
N THR A 296 2.88 8.52 -0.52
CA THR A 296 3.03 9.95 -0.25
C THR A 296 4.47 10.44 -0.25
N GLY A 297 5.43 9.54 0.04
CA GLY A 297 6.85 9.86 0.09
C GLY A 297 7.38 10.36 -1.25
N LEU A 298 8.08 11.50 -1.24
CA LEU A 298 8.60 12.19 -2.43
C LEU A 298 7.53 12.63 -3.44
N THR A 299 6.25 12.54 -3.07
CA THR A 299 5.13 12.85 -3.97
C THR A 299 4.40 14.12 -3.55
N VAL A 300 4.02 14.23 -2.28
CA VAL A 300 3.24 15.37 -1.78
C VAL A 300 4.10 16.49 -1.22
N ALA A 301 5.30 16.17 -0.78
CA ALA A 301 6.37 17.09 -0.35
C ALA A 301 7.72 16.37 -0.43
N ALA A 302 8.83 17.08 -0.26
CA ALA A 302 10.18 16.51 -0.28
C ALA A 302 10.40 15.47 0.83
N GLY A 303 9.83 15.69 2.02
CA GLY A 303 9.76 14.75 3.16
C GLY A 303 8.39 14.10 3.31
N GLY A 304 7.62 13.96 2.21
CA GLY A 304 6.36 13.26 2.15
C GLY A 304 5.24 13.86 3.00
N ALA A 305 4.28 13.03 3.39
CA ALA A 305 3.19 13.42 4.26
C ALA A 305 3.68 13.75 5.69
N THR A 306 4.80 13.17 6.11
CA THR A 306 5.45 13.50 7.39
C THR A 306 5.81 14.98 7.45
N GLU A 307 6.40 15.53 6.40
CA GLU A 307 6.69 16.97 6.26
C GLU A 307 5.41 17.78 6.11
N LEU A 308 4.53 17.37 5.18
CA LEU A 308 3.29 18.10 4.85
C LEU A 308 2.40 18.35 6.08
N PHE A 309 2.26 17.35 6.95
CA PHE A 309 1.43 17.43 8.15
C PHE A 309 2.22 17.73 9.44
N GLY A 310 3.54 17.91 9.35
CA GLY A 310 4.38 18.24 10.50
C GLY A 310 4.45 17.14 11.58
N ILE A 311 4.21 15.88 11.21
CA ILE A 311 4.15 14.75 12.15
C ILE A 311 5.53 14.13 12.41
N ARG A 312 5.65 13.38 13.51
CA ARG A 312 6.88 12.71 13.92
C ARG A 312 6.60 11.26 14.31
N PRO A 313 6.57 10.33 13.33
CA PRO A 313 6.39 8.91 13.58
C PRO A 313 7.66 8.28 14.20
N ASP A 314 7.53 7.04 14.68
CA ASP A 314 8.67 6.25 15.14
C ASP A 314 9.38 5.55 13.98
N LEU A 315 8.61 5.14 12.96
CA LEU A 315 9.09 4.53 11.72
C LEU A 315 8.34 5.08 10.50
N VAL A 316 9.03 5.12 9.37
CA VAL A 316 8.47 5.46 8.05
C VAL A 316 8.83 4.38 7.04
N CYS A 317 7.90 4.01 6.17
CA CYS A 317 8.13 3.10 5.05
C CYS A 317 8.02 3.85 3.72
N LEU A 318 9.00 3.72 2.85
CA LEU A 318 9.06 4.33 1.52
C LEU A 318 9.18 3.26 0.43
N ALA A 319 8.68 3.57 -0.76
CA ALA A 319 8.90 2.82 -2.00
C ALA A 319 8.45 3.68 -3.20
N LYS A 320 7.97 3.06 -4.27
CA LYS A 320 7.35 3.71 -5.44
C LYS A 320 8.19 4.87 -6.00
N ALA A 321 7.84 6.12 -5.68
CA ALA A 321 8.53 7.31 -6.14
C ALA A 321 10.04 7.31 -5.78
N LEU A 322 10.43 6.67 -4.67
CA LEU A 322 11.83 6.50 -4.27
C LEU A 322 12.65 5.80 -5.36
N GLY A 323 12.09 4.75 -5.98
CA GLY A 323 12.76 3.99 -7.03
C GLY A 323 12.52 4.52 -8.45
N ALA A 324 11.60 5.47 -8.63
CA ALA A 324 11.27 6.05 -9.95
C ALA A 324 11.05 4.98 -11.05
N GLY A 325 10.34 3.90 -10.71
CA GLY A 325 10.06 2.76 -11.59
C GLY A 325 11.01 1.56 -11.39
N ILE A 326 12.09 1.70 -10.61
CA ILE A 326 12.97 0.60 -10.23
C ILE A 326 12.51 0.02 -8.88
N PRO A 327 12.48 -1.31 -8.72
CA PRO A 327 12.14 -1.94 -7.44
C PRO A 327 13.05 -1.45 -6.32
N THR A 328 12.48 -0.72 -5.38
CA THR A 328 13.19 -0.13 -4.24
C THR A 328 12.20 0.18 -3.13
N GLY A 329 12.63 0.02 -1.89
CA GLY A 329 11.95 0.49 -0.70
C GLY A 329 12.95 0.89 0.36
N ALA A 330 12.47 1.59 1.39
CA ALA A 330 13.30 1.99 2.52
C ALA A 330 12.47 2.06 3.80
N ILE A 331 13.16 1.89 4.93
CA ILE A 331 12.61 2.05 6.27
C ILE A 331 13.46 3.07 7.00
N GLY A 332 12.84 4.15 7.44
CA GLY A 332 13.45 5.15 8.32
C GLY A 332 12.94 5.02 9.74
N GLY A 333 13.79 5.28 10.73
CA GLY A 333 13.39 5.20 12.13
C GLY A 333 14.29 5.99 13.07
N THR A 334 13.82 6.14 14.32
CA THR A 334 14.60 6.74 15.40
C THR A 334 15.75 5.82 15.83
N ASP A 335 16.81 6.37 16.41
CA ASP A 335 17.95 5.57 16.91
C ASP A 335 17.50 4.47 17.88
N GLU A 336 16.55 4.79 18.74
CA GLU A 336 16.05 3.88 19.78
C GLU A 336 15.38 2.63 19.15
N VAL A 337 14.51 2.82 18.16
CA VAL A 337 13.76 1.73 17.53
C VAL A 337 14.69 0.75 16.79
N TRP A 338 15.84 1.20 16.30
CA TRP A 338 16.84 0.36 15.64
C TRP A 338 17.68 -0.51 16.58
N GLY A 339 17.55 -0.34 17.90
CA GLY A 339 18.28 -1.11 18.92
C GLY A 339 18.33 -2.62 18.65
N PRO A 340 17.19 -3.31 18.42
CA PRO A 340 17.16 -4.76 18.15
C PRO A 340 17.91 -5.22 16.88
N VAL A 341 18.09 -4.33 15.92
CA VAL A 341 18.89 -4.64 14.73
C VAL A 341 20.38 -4.45 15.03
N LEU A 342 20.73 -3.43 15.82
CA LEU A 342 22.11 -3.12 16.17
C LEU A 342 22.72 -4.17 17.11
N ASP A 343 21.93 -4.75 18.01
CA ASP A 343 22.36 -5.81 18.93
C ASP A 343 22.29 -7.21 18.33
N GLY A 344 21.79 -7.33 17.08
CA GLY A 344 21.72 -8.58 16.34
C GLY A 344 20.52 -9.46 16.66
N SER A 345 19.58 -9.01 17.50
CA SER A 345 18.38 -9.78 17.86
C SER A 345 17.33 -9.79 16.72
N VAL A 346 17.37 -8.81 15.82
CA VAL A 346 16.54 -8.77 14.61
C VAL A 346 17.40 -8.92 13.36
N TYR A 347 17.08 -9.92 12.56
CA TYR A 347 17.75 -10.19 11.30
C TYR A 347 16.94 -9.61 10.13
N MET A 348 17.51 -8.60 9.45
CA MET A 348 16.98 -7.99 8.23
C MET A 348 17.96 -8.28 7.10
N VAL A 349 17.62 -9.19 6.22
CA VAL A 349 18.51 -9.66 5.13
C VAL A 349 17.76 -9.73 3.82
N GLY A 350 18.46 -9.49 2.74
CA GLY A 350 18.00 -9.66 1.39
C GLY A 350 19.19 -9.60 0.42
N THR A 351 19.12 -10.35 -0.66
CA THR A 351 20.20 -10.39 -1.65
C THR A 351 20.42 -9.04 -2.32
N PHE A 352 19.35 -8.26 -2.50
CA PHE A 352 19.37 -6.99 -3.22
C PHE A 352 19.09 -5.77 -2.30
N ASN A 353 19.34 -5.92 -1.03
CA ASN A 353 19.18 -4.81 -0.07
C ASN A 353 20.40 -3.89 -0.06
#